data_2be3a8831b22d4151d840321e56f2598
#
_entry.id   2be3a8831b22d4151d840321e56f2598
#
_cell.length_a   1.000
_cell.length_b   1.000
_cell.length_c   1.000
_cell.angle_alpha   90.00
_cell.angle_beta   90.00
_cell.angle_gamma   90.00
#
_symmetry.space_group_name_H-M   'P 1'
#
loop_
_entity.id
_entity.type
_entity.pdbx_description
1 polymer ?
#
loop_
_entity_poly.entity_id
_entity_poly.type
_entity_poly.pdbx_seq_one_letter_code
_entity_poly.pdbx_strand_id
1 'polypeptide(L)'
;MVGDRPVGYSGRISDTPTSDSAAAAAPGHVDFHFDIMCPYAYQTSLWMREVRDTAGIEVSWRFFSLEEINRAEGKKHPWEREWSYGWSMMRIGALLRRTDMDLLDQWYQAAGRALHVEGKKPHRPEVAEELLGELGLDPGLVRAAIEDPTTGDEVHAEHDAVVAKGAFGVPTLVFPDGQAIFGPVLIDPPRGDAAVRLWQNLTGWLEFPHLYEVQRPKRPADIEAIATTFSAYLNARDWFTITNRAP
;
A
#
# COMPACT_ATOMS: atom_id res chain seq x y z
N MET A 1 -11.49 48.32 43.62
CA MET A 1 -10.18 47.88 44.15
C MET A 1 -10.28 46.36 44.38
N VAL A 2 -9.85 45.59 43.47
CA VAL A 2 -9.77 44.11 43.58
C VAL A 2 -8.29 43.77 43.38
N GLY A 3 -7.68 43.21 44.43
CA GLY A 3 -6.26 42.95 44.49
C GLY A 3 -5.83 41.72 43.65
N ASP A 4 -4.82 41.97 42.88
CA ASP A 4 -4.08 41.01 42.11
C ASP A 4 -3.19 40.16 43.04
N ARG A 5 -3.34 38.83 43.03
CA ARG A 5 -2.37 37.91 43.65
C ARG A 5 -1.69 37.11 42.59
N PRO A 6 -0.35 37.14 42.47
CA PRO A 6 0.36 36.29 41.59
C PRO A 6 0.45 34.86 42.14
N VAL A 7 0.02 33.88 41.33
CA VAL A 7 0.20 32.45 41.62
C VAL A 7 1.63 32.07 41.21
N GLY A 8 2.51 31.94 42.22
CA GLY A 8 3.83 31.42 42.03
C GLY A 8 3.83 29.90 41.77
N TYR A 9 4.20 29.49 40.59
CA TYR A 9 4.44 28.10 40.25
C TYR A 9 5.90 27.77 40.59
N SER A 10 6.14 27.20 41.78
CA SER A 10 7.42 26.62 42.17
C SER A 10 7.37 25.11 41.89
N GLY A 11 7.57 24.72 40.64
CA GLY A 11 7.79 23.32 40.28
C GLY A 11 9.29 23.03 40.31
N ARG A 12 9.75 22.23 41.26
CA ARG A 12 11.10 21.64 41.19
C ARG A 12 11.11 20.68 40.00
N ILE A 13 11.95 20.98 39.03
CA ILE A 13 12.35 20.02 38.00
C ILE A 13 13.26 19.03 38.72
N SER A 14 12.76 17.82 38.96
CA SER A 14 13.56 16.70 39.38
C SER A 14 14.36 16.24 38.16
N ASP A 15 15.67 16.40 38.21
CA ASP A 15 16.61 15.77 37.27
C ASP A 15 16.46 14.25 37.40
N THR A 16 15.63 13.65 36.55
CA THR A 16 15.61 12.22 36.33
C THR A 16 16.78 11.93 35.38
N PRO A 17 17.65 10.97 35.67
CA PRO A 17 18.72 10.64 34.76
C PRO A 17 18.12 10.18 33.43
N THR A 18 18.54 10.80 32.34
CA THR A 18 18.31 10.35 30.99
C THR A 18 18.82 8.92 30.86
N SER A 19 17.94 7.95 30.90
CA SER A 19 18.25 6.64 30.35
C SER A 19 18.60 6.86 28.88
N ASP A 20 19.77 6.44 28.44
CA ASP A 20 20.07 6.20 27.03
C ASP A 20 19.03 5.22 26.51
N SER A 21 17.90 5.72 26.04
CA SER A 21 16.98 4.97 25.25
C SER A 21 17.67 4.77 23.90
N ALA A 22 18.37 3.66 23.76
CA ALA A 22 18.78 3.19 22.44
C ALA A 22 17.51 3.18 21.59
N ALA A 23 17.47 4.01 20.54
CA ALA A 23 16.36 4.04 19.62
C ALA A 23 16.08 2.59 19.19
N ALA A 24 14.84 2.13 19.35
CA ALA A 24 14.48 0.78 18.99
C ALA A 24 14.90 0.52 17.55
N ALA A 25 15.58 -0.58 17.30
CA ALA A 25 16.02 -0.93 15.95
C ALA A 25 14.76 -1.01 15.04
N ALA A 26 14.85 -0.43 13.85
CA ALA A 26 13.76 -0.50 12.89
C ALA A 26 13.34 -1.96 12.67
N PRO A 27 12.02 -2.25 12.51
CA PRO A 27 11.54 -3.61 12.31
C PRO A 27 12.21 -4.30 11.11
N GLY A 28 12.61 -5.56 11.30
CA GLY A 28 13.25 -6.36 10.25
C GLY A 28 12.25 -6.97 9.26
N HIS A 29 10.94 -6.87 9.53
CA HIS A 29 9.86 -7.39 8.69
C HIS A 29 8.67 -6.45 8.65
N VAL A 30 7.95 -6.44 7.52
CA VAL A 30 6.69 -5.71 7.36
C VAL A 30 5.76 -6.42 6.37
N ASP A 31 4.47 -6.48 6.71
CA ASP A 31 3.40 -6.82 5.76
C ASP A 31 3.01 -5.55 5.01
N PHE A 32 3.16 -5.55 3.68
CA PHE A 32 2.78 -4.45 2.80
C PHE A 32 1.47 -4.78 2.10
N HIS A 33 0.38 -4.15 2.55
CA HIS A 33 -0.93 -4.31 1.93
C HIS A 33 -1.07 -3.40 0.71
N PHE A 34 -1.49 -4.01 -0.41
CA PHE A 34 -1.61 -3.32 -1.69
C PHE A 34 -2.87 -3.74 -2.47
N ASP A 35 -3.26 -2.88 -3.39
CA ASP A 35 -4.10 -3.21 -4.54
C ASP A 35 -3.35 -2.78 -5.80
N ILE A 36 -3.26 -3.67 -6.80
CA ILE A 36 -2.55 -3.40 -8.06
C ILE A 36 -3.11 -2.15 -8.76
N MET A 37 -4.41 -1.86 -8.55
CA MET A 37 -5.08 -0.69 -9.13
C MET A 37 -4.68 0.65 -8.50
N CYS A 38 -4.00 0.64 -7.35
CA CYS A 38 -3.65 1.87 -6.63
C CYS A 38 -2.32 2.46 -7.13
N PRO A 39 -2.33 3.64 -7.78
CA PRO A 39 -1.10 4.26 -8.27
C PRO A 39 -0.17 4.69 -7.13
N TYR A 40 -0.70 5.10 -5.99
CA TYR A 40 0.11 5.46 -4.82
C TYR A 40 0.75 4.23 -4.16
N ALA A 41 0.00 3.13 -4.02
CA ALA A 41 0.56 1.88 -3.50
C ALA A 41 1.67 1.35 -4.42
N TYR A 42 1.49 1.47 -5.74
CA TYR A 42 2.54 1.14 -6.70
C TYR A 42 3.81 1.98 -6.48
N GLN A 43 3.70 3.32 -6.39
CA GLN A 43 4.86 4.19 -6.13
C GLN A 43 5.54 3.84 -4.80
N THR A 44 4.74 3.61 -3.76
CA THR A 44 5.29 3.23 -2.44
C THR A 44 5.92 1.85 -2.47
N SER A 45 5.43 0.92 -3.31
CA SER A 45 6.05 -0.40 -3.48
C SER A 45 7.45 -0.32 -4.10
N LEU A 46 7.70 0.66 -4.98
CA LEU A 46 9.04 0.91 -5.51
C LEU A 46 10.01 1.35 -4.41
N TRP A 47 9.55 2.24 -3.52
CA TRP A 47 10.32 2.62 -2.34
C TRP A 47 10.54 1.44 -1.39
N MET A 48 9.53 0.61 -1.16
CA MET A 48 9.65 -0.53 -0.24
C MET A 48 10.67 -1.57 -0.75
N ARG A 49 10.70 -1.82 -2.07
CA ARG A 49 11.74 -2.67 -2.68
C ARG A 49 13.14 -2.09 -2.49
N GLU A 50 13.30 -0.78 -2.67
CA GLU A 50 14.56 -0.09 -2.42
C GLU A 50 15.01 -0.22 -0.95
N VAL A 51 14.09 -0.08 0.00
CA VAL A 51 14.36 -0.27 1.44
C VAL A 51 14.74 -1.73 1.72
N ARG A 52 14.00 -2.70 1.15
CA ARG A 52 14.31 -4.13 1.28
C ARG A 52 15.74 -4.42 0.83
N ASP A 53 16.09 -3.95 -0.36
CA ASP A 53 17.37 -4.25 -0.98
C ASP A 53 18.54 -3.51 -0.31
N THR A 54 18.31 -2.33 0.28
CA THR A 54 19.36 -1.50 0.90
C THR A 54 19.52 -1.76 2.40
N ALA A 55 18.41 -1.99 3.12
CA ALA A 55 18.42 -2.17 4.58
C ALA A 55 18.26 -3.65 5.00
N GLY A 56 18.01 -4.56 4.06
CA GLY A 56 17.91 -6.01 4.33
C GLY A 56 16.67 -6.39 5.14
N ILE A 57 15.57 -5.63 5.02
CA ILE A 57 14.31 -5.99 5.67
C ILE A 57 13.55 -7.03 4.84
N GLU A 58 12.72 -7.81 5.50
CA GLU A 58 11.79 -8.73 4.85
C GLU A 58 10.46 -8.03 4.57
N VAL A 59 9.92 -8.20 3.36
CA VAL A 59 8.63 -7.63 2.95
C VAL A 59 7.69 -8.75 2.52
N SER A 60 6.56 -8.88 3.21
CA SER A 60 5.48 -9.77 2.77
C SER A 60 4.41 -8.96 2.05
N TRP A 61 4.21 -9.25 0.78
CA TRP A 61 3.15 -8.62 -0.01
C TRP A 61 1.79 -9.22 0.35
N ARG A 62 0.82 -8.35 0.74
CA ARG A 62 -0.51 -8.72 1.21
C ARG A 62 -1.60 -8.01 0.42
N PHE A 63 -2.70 -8.70 0.22
CA PHE A 63 -3.80 -8.19 -0.58
C PHE A 63 -4.73 -7.26 0.21
N PHE A 64 -5.21 -6.22 -0.49
CA PHE A 64 -6.27 -5.34 -0.06
C PHE A 64 -7.12 -4.96 -1.26
N SER A 65 -8.44 -5.01 -1.17
CA SER A 65 -9.31 -4.67 -2.29
C SER A 65 -9.88 -3.26 -2.19
N LEU A 66 -9.44 -2.38 -3.08
CA LEU A 66 -10.06 -1.07 -3.25
C LEU A 66 -11.44 -1.16 -3.88
N GLU A 67 -11.72 -2.20 -4.66
CA GLU A 67 -13.05 -2.43 -5.22
C GLU A 67 -14.06 -2.74 -4.13
N GLU A 68 -13.68 -3.52 -3.11
CA GLU A 68 -14.56 -3.87 -2.00
C GLU A 68 -14.74 -2.71 -1.04
N ILE A 69 -13.66 -2.10 -0.54
CA ILE A 69 -13.75 -1.04 0.45
C ILE A 69 -14.50 0.21 -0.07
N ASN A 70 -14.45 0.46 -1.38
CA ASN A 70 -15.16 1.57 -2.03
C ASN A 70 -16.48 1.14 -2.70
N ARG A 71 -16.92 -0.09 -2.48
CA ARG A 71 -18.14 -0.62 -3.09
C ARG A 71 -19.35 0.19 -2.64
N ALA A 72 -20.11 0.72 -3.60
CA ALA A 72 -21.36 1.39 -3.29
C ALA A 72 -22.41 0.39 -2.82
N GLU A 73 -23.27 0.81 -1.91
CA GLU A 73 -24.38 -0.02 -1.41
C GLU A 73 -25.23 -0.58 -2.57
N GLY A 74 -25.60 -1.85 -2.48
CA GLY A 74 -26.37 -2.56 -3.50
C GLY A 74 -25.61 -2.95 -4.78
N LYS A 75 -24.32 -2.67 -4.87
CA LYS A 75 -23.46 -3.16 -5.96
C LYS A 75 -22.89 -4.52 -5.61
N LYS A 76 -22.66 -5.36 -6.65
CA LYS A 76 -22.03 -6.66 -6.51
C LYS A 76 -20.62 -6.53 -5.89
N HIS A 77 -20.30 -7.48 -5.05
CA HIS A 77 -18.92 -7.66 -4.58
C HIS A 77 -18.01 -8.06 -5.74
N PRO A 78 -16.69 -7.79 -5.68
CA PRO A 78 -15.77 -8.19 -6.74
C PRO A 78 -15.76 -9.71 -6.97
N TRP A 79 -15.94 -10.53 -5.93
CA TRP A 79 -15.98 -12.00 -6.02
C TRP A 79 -17.29 -12.55 -6.62
N GLU A 80 -18.34 -11.73 -6.76
CA GLU A 80 -19.60 -12.10 -7.45
C GLU A 80 -19.53 -11.87 -8.96
N ARG A 81 -18.38 -11.46 -9.49
CA ARG A 81 -18.14 -11.22 -10.90
C ARG A 81 -17.21 -12.29 -11.44
N GLU A 82 -17.42 -12.72 -12.67
CA GLU A 82 -16.54 -13.64 -13.37
C GLU A 82 -15.11 -13.09 -13.48
N TRP A 83 -15.02 -11.81 -13.81
CA TRP A 83 -13.77 -11.05 -13.85
C TRP A 83 -13.99 -9.68 -13.22
N SER A 84 -13.07 -9.25 -12.36
CA SER A 84 -13.08 -7.95 -11.71
C SER A 84 -11.69 -7.36 -11.74
N TYR A 85 -11.58 -6.05 -11.85
CA TYR A 85 -10.33 -5.33 -12.11
C TYR A 85 -9.15 -5.74 -11.21
N GLY A 86 -8.99 -5.06 -10.07
CA GLY A 86 -7.91 -5.36 -9.11
C GLY A 86 -8.04 -6.74 -8.49
N TRP A 87 -9.27 -7.15 -8.17
CA TRP A 87 -9.54 -8.43 -7.56
C TRP A 87 -9.00 -9.62 -8.37
N SER A 88 -9.29 -9.66 -9.67
CA SER A 88 -8.82 -10.75 -10.54
C SER A 88 -7.30 -10.76 -10.69
N MET A 89 -6.66 -9.60 -10.78
CA MET A 89 -5.20 -9.51 -10.80
C MET A 89 -4.58 -9.98 -9.48
N MET A 90 -5.20 -9.70 -8.34
CA MET A 90 -4.74 -10.19 -7.04
C MET A 90 -4.92 -11.71 -6.90
N ARG A 91 -5.96 -12.30 -7.49
CA ARG A 91 -6.12 -13.77 -7.55
C ARG A 91 -4.99 -14.46 -8.32
N ILE A 92 -4.53 -13.86 -9.43
CA ILE A 92 -3.31 -14.32 -10.13
C ILE A 92 -2.12 -14.25 -9.16
N GLY A 93 -1.95 -13.14 -8.46
CA GLY A 93 -0.90 -12.98 -7.45
C GLY A 93 -1.00 -14.03 -6.32
N ALA A 94 -2.21 -14.36 -5.85
CA ALA A 94 -2.42 -15.38 -4.82
C ALA A 94 -1.97 -16.77 -5.31
N LEU A 95 -2.33 -17.14 -6.55
CA LEU A 95 -1.86 -18.40 -7.14
C LEU A 95 -0.33 -18.45 -7.25
N LEU A 96 0.29 -17.38 -7.72
CA LEU A 96 1.76 -17.29 -7.87
C LEU A 96 2.47 -17.38 -6.52
N ARG A 97 1.96 -16.68 -5.50
CA ARG A 97 2.52 -16.68 -4.15
C ARG A 97 2.58 -18.05 -3.50
N ARG A 98 1.67 -18.95 -3.83
CA ARG A 98 1.70 -20.34 -3.32
C ARG A 98 2.96 -21.10 -3.72
N THR A 99 3.59 -20.68 -4.82
CA THR A 99 4.86 -21.23 -5.26
C THR A 99 6.02 -20.46 -4.63
N ASP A 100 6.01 -19.11 -4.74
CA ASP A 100 7.04 -18.24 -4.20
C ASP A 100 6.50 -16.82 -4.03
N MET A 101 6.87 -16.15 -2.91
CA MET A 101 6.56 -14.74 -2.67
C MET A 101 7.24 -13.84 -3.73
N ASP A 102 8.39 -14.22 -4.24
CA ASP A 102 9.10 -13.48 -5.30
C ASP A 102 8.30 -13.48 -6.62
N LEU A 103 7.53 -14.52 -6.92
CA LEU A 103 6.64 -14.53 -8.09
C LEU A 103 5.48 -13.54 -7.93
N LEU A 104 4.92 -13.41 -6.72
CA LEU A 104 3.94 -12.36 -6.43
C LEU A 104 4.57 -10.97 -6.58
N ASP A 105 5.79 -10.76 -6.07
CA ASP A 105 6.49 -9.48 -6.19
C ASP A 105 6.73 -9.11 -7.65
N GLN A 106 7.23 -10.04 -8.47
CA GLN A 106 7.44 -9.84 -9.91
C GLN A 106 6.13 -9.53 -10.64
N TRP A 107 5.06 -10.27 -10.35
CA TRP A 107 3.73 -10.02 -10.91
C TRP A 107 3.21 -8.63 -10.53
N TYR A 108 3.28 -8.26 -9.23
CA TYR A 108 2.86 -6.93 -8.77
C TYR A 108 3.66 -5.82 -9.46
N GLN A 109 4.97 -6.00 -9.60
CA GLN A 109 5.83 -5.04 -10.28
C GLN A 109 5.47 -4.93 -11.77
N ALA A 110 5.30 -6.05 -12.49
CA ALA A 110 4.99 -6.07 -13.92
C ALA A 110 3.60 -5.48 -14.20
N ALA A 111 2.56 -5.95 -13.52
CA ALA A 111 1.20 -5.46 -13.69
C ALA A 111 1.05 -3.99 -13.27
N GLY A 112 1.71 -3.60 -12.16
CA GLY A 112 1.77 -2.22 -11.71
C GLY A 112 2.47 -1.30 -12.71
N ARG A 113 3.62 -1.71 -13.27
CA ARG A 113 4.32 -0.96 -14.31
C ARG A 113 3.48 -0.82 -15.57
N ALA A 114 2.89 -1.91 -16.03
CA ALA A 114 2.03 -1.93 -17.22
C ALA A 114 0.87 -0.92 -17.07
N LEU A 115 0.19 -0.90 -15.92
CA LEU A 115 -0.93 0.00 -15.66
C LEU A 115 -0.50 1.45 -15.42
N HIS A 116 0.45 1.67 -14.50
CA HIS A 116 0.71 3.01 -13.95
C HIS A 116 1.76 3.79 -14.74
N VAL A 117 2.63 3.11 -15.52
CA VAL A 117 3.73 3.74 -16.27
C VAL A 117 3.49 3.64 -17.77
N GLU A 118 3.07 2.47 -18.26
CA GLU A 118 2.95 2.20 -19.69
C GLU A 118 1.54 2.46 -20.24
N GLY A 119 0.54 2.63 -19.37
CA GLY A 119 -0.85 2.85 -19.78
C GLY A 119 -1.49 1.62 -20.44
N LYS A 120 -0.92 0.42 -20.22
CA LYS A 120 -1.53 -0.85 -20.57
C LYS A 120 -2.69 -1.16 -19.63
N LYS A 121 -3.48 -2.18 -19.96
CA LYS A 121 -4.68 -2.57 -19.20
C LYS A 121 -4.55 -4.00 -18.63
N PRO A 122 -3.65 -4.23 -17.65
CA PRO A 122 -3.43 -5.58 -17.11
C PRO A 122 -4.68 -6.17 -16.40
N HIS A 123 -5.69 -5.34 -16.14
CA HIS A 123 -7.01 -5.77 -15.69
C HIS A 123 -7.86 -6.41 -16.79
N ARG A 124 -7.33 -6.58 -18.00
CA ARG A 124 -7.93 -7.38 -19.06
C ARG A 124 -7.20 -8.71 -19.15
N PRO A 125 -7.91 -9.85 -19.26
CA PRO A 125 -7.31 -11.17 -19.24
C PRO A 125 -6.17 -11.34 -20.26
N GLU A 126 -6.38 -10.88 -21.50
CA GLU A 126 -5.41 -11.00 -22.57
C GLU A 126 -4.10 -10.25 -22.31
N VAL A 127 -4.16 -9.09 -21.62
CA VAL A 127 -2.97 -8.33 -21.22
C VAL A 127 -2.29 -9.00 -20.02
N ALA A 128 -3.04 -9.56 -19.09
CA ALA A 128 -2.49 -10.34 -17.99
C ALA A 128 -1.74 -11.59 -18.50
N GLU A 129 -2.30 -12.29 -19.49
CA GLU A 129 -1.65 -13.44 -20.15
C GLU A 129 -0.34 -13.04 -20.84
N GLU A 130 -0.33 -11.91 -21.56
CA GLU A 130 0.89 -11.35 -22.19
C GLU A 130 1.97 -11.08 -21.14
N LEU A 131 1.61 -10.41 -20.02
CA LEU A 131 2.56 -10.09 -18.95
C LEU A 131 3.12 -11.33 -18.26
N LEU A 132 2.31 -12.38 -18.04
CA LEU A 132 2.82 -13.65 -17.52
C LEU A 132 3.82 -14.27 -18.49
N GLY A 133 3.54 -14.25 -19.80
CA GLY A 133 4.48 -14.70 -20.83
C GLY A 133 5.79 -13.91 -20.83
N GLU A 134 5.74 -12.57 -20.66
CA GLU A 134 6.93 -11.72 -20.54
C GLU A 134 7.77 -12.08 -19.29
N LEU A 135 7.14 -12.56 -18.22
CA LEU A 135 7.80 -13.06 -17.01
C LEU A 135 8.33 -14.52 -17.16
N GLY A 136 8.11 -15.16 -18.31
CA GLY A 136 8.49 -16.56 -18.53
C GLY A 136 7.56 -17.55 -17.82
N LEU A 137 6.37 -17.13 -17.44
CA LEU A 137 5.35 -17.95 -16.80
C LEU A 137 4.28 -18.41 -17.81
N ASP A 138 3.53 -19.45 -17.43
CA ASP A 138 2.43 -19.94 -18.27
C ASP A 138 1.25 -18.93 -18.29
N PRO A 139 0.88 -18.38 -19.46
CA PRO A 139 -0.32 -17.52 -19.58
C PRO A 139 -1.60 -18.19 -19.07
N GLY A 140 -1.71 -19.52 -19.13
CA GLY A 140 -2.85 -20.27 -18.60
C GLY A 140 -3.10 -20.10 -17.10
N LEU A 141 -2.12 -19.58 -16.35
CA LEU A 141 -2.27 -19.26 -14.93
C LEU A 141 -3.32 -18.17 -14.68
N VAL A 142 -3.61 -17.30 -15.65
CA VAL A 142 -4.72 -16.32 -15.55
C VAL A 142 -6.03 -17.06 -15.34
N ARG A 143 -6.33 -18.03 -16.24
CA ARG A 143 -7.55 -18.82 -16.14
C ARG A 143 -7.55 -19.72 -14.91
N ALA A 144 -6.43 -20.38 -14.63
CA ALA A 144 -6.30 -21.24 -13.46
C ALA A 144 -6.58 -20.51 -12.16
N ALA A 145 -6.09 -19.26 -12.02
CA ALA A 145 -6.35 -18.43 -10.86
C ALA A 145 -7.84 -18.09 -10.69
N ILE A 146 -8.55 -17.86 -11.79
CA ILE A 146 -9.99 -17.51 -11.76
C ILE A 146 -10.88 -18.75 -11.58
N GLU A 147 -10.47 -19.90 -12.07
CA GLU A 147 -11.20 -21.16 -11.88
C GLU A 147 -11.01 -21.75 -10.46
N ASP A 148 -9.91 -21.42 -9.77
CA ASP A 148 -9.67 -21.84 -8.39
C ASP A 148 -10.31 -20.85 -7.39
N PRO A 149 -11.45 -21.20 -6.74
CA PRO A 149 -12.11 -20.28 -5.81
C PRO A 149 -11.23 -19.90 -4.62
N THR A 150 -10.30 -20.77 -4.21
CA THR A 150 -9.48 -20.55 -3.02
C THR A 150 -8.51 -19.38 -3.19
N THR A 151 -8.17 -18.97 -4.42
CA THR A 151 -7.40 -17.73 -4.66
C THR A 151 -8.21 -16.49 -4.28
N GLY A 152 -9.52 -16.50 -4.54
CA GLY A 152 -10.44 -15.45 -4.10
C GLY A 152 -10.59 -15.41 -2.58
N ASP A 153 -10.70 -16.60 -1.95
CA ASP A 153 -10.80 -16.72 -0.50
C ASP A 153 -9.55 -16.15 0.20
N GLU A 154 -8.35 -16.38 -0.35
CA GLU A 154 -7.11 -15.82 0.17
C GLU A 154 -7.10 -14.29 0.11
N VAL A 155 -7.47 -13.70 -1.03
CA VAL A 155 -7.55 -12.23 -1.20
C VAL A 155 -8.56 -11.63 -0.21
N HIS A 156 -9.72 -12.28 -0.05
CA HIS A 156 -10.78 -11.85 0.85
C HIS A 156 -10.33 -11.91 2.31
N ALA A 157 -9.75 -13.02 2.72
CA ALA A 157 -9.29 -13.21 4.09
C ALA A 157 -8.24 -12.15 4.52
N GLU A 158 -7.29 -11.82 3.64
CA GLU A 158 -6.28 -10.80 3.92
C GLU A 158 -6.88 -9.40 3.96
N HIS A 159 -7.81 -9.09 3.05
CA HIS A 159 -8.54 -7.84 3.05
C HIS A 159 -9.30 -7.66 4.36
N ASP A 160 -10.11 -8.63 4.75
CA ASP A 160 -10.91 -8.57 5.98
C ASP A 160 -10.02 -8.46 7.22
N ALA A 161 -8.92 -9.22 7.28
CA ALA A 161 -8.02 -9.21 8.41
C ALA A 161 -7.37 -7.83 8.65
N VAL A 162 -6.99 -7.12 7.59
CA VAL A 162 -6.40 -5.80 7.74
C VAL A 162 -7.46 -4.70 7.94
N VAL A 163 -8.64 -4.84 7.35
CA VAL A 163 -9.79 -3.95 7.61
C VAL A 163 -10.22 -4.05 9.07
N ALA A 164 -10.22 -5.26 9.65
CA ALA A 164 -10.50 -5.46 11.08
C ALA A 164 -9.47 -4.78 11.99
N LYS A 165 -8.26 -4.48 11.51
CA LYS A 165 -7.24 -3.67 12.20
C LYS A 165 -7.45 -2.15 11.99
N GLY A 166 -8.46 -1.74 11.24
CA GLY A 166 -8.77 -0.34 10.95
C GLY A 166 -8.19 0.19 9.64
N ALA A 167 -7.63 -0.65 8.77
CA ALA A 167 -7.18 -0.21 7.46
C ALA A 167 -8.37 0.23 6.60
N PHE A 168 -8.23 1.36 5.92
CA PHE A 168 -9.26 1.97 5.09
C PHE A 168 -8.80 2.21 3.63
N GLY A 169 -7.58 1.82 3.30
CA GLY A 169 -6.98 2.02 1.98
C GLY A 169 -5.57 1.47 1.90
N VAL A 170 -4.88 1.75 0.80
CA VAL A 170 -3.51 1.31 0.53
C VAL A 170 -2.63 2.45 -0.01
N PRO A 171 -1.30 2.42 0.25
CA PRO A 171 -0.58 1.36 0.96
C PRO A 171 -0.89 1.37 2.47
N THR A 172 -0.97 0.20 3.07
CA THR A 172 -1.00 0.03 4.53
C THR A 172 0.11 -0.93 4.93
N LEU A 173 0.91 -0.53 5.90
CA LEU A 173 1.99 -1.31 6.46
C LEU A 173 1.55 -1.90 7.80
N VAL A 174 1.71 -3.20 7.99
CA VAL A 174 1.45 -3.86 9.27
C VAL A 174 2.75 -4.43 9.80
N PHE A 175 3.07 -4.11 11.05
CA PHE A 175 4.30 -4.48 11.71
C PHE A 175 4.13 -5.71 12.59
N PRO A 176 5.24 -6.41 12.98
CA PRO A 176 5.17 -7.64 13.77
C PRO A 176 4.46 -7.51 15.12
N ASP A 177 4.44 -6.32 15.70
CA ASP A 177 3.71 -6.00 16.94
C ASP A 177 2.21 -5.77 16.73
N GLY A 178 1.74 -5.83 15.49
CA GLY A 178 0.35 -5.65 15.09
C GLY A 178 -0.06 -4.20 14.82
N GLN A 179 0.83 -3.22 15.01
CA GLN A 179 0.56 -1.84 14.62
C GLN A 179 0.39 -1.73 13.10
N ALA A 180 -0.54 -0.89 12.66
CA ALA A 180 -0.81 -0.63 11.26
C ALA A 180 -0.67 0.86 10.96
N ILE A 181 0.04 1.20 9.89
CA ILE A 181 0.21 2.59 9.42
C ILE A 181 -0.28 2.69 7.98
N PHE A 182 -1.21 3.59 7.69
CA PHE A 182 -1.56 3.97 6.33
C PHE A 182 -0.50 4.89 5.74
N GLY A 183 0.04 4.52 4.59
CA GLY A 183 1.10 5.25 3.92
C GLY A 183 2.48 4.56 4.03
N PRO A 184 3.56 5.26 3.63
CA PRO A 184 3.59 6.64 3.11
C PRO A 184 2.93 6.76 1.73
N VAL A 185 2.32 7.90 1.44
CA VAL A 185 1.74 8.19 0.12
C VAL A 185 2.75 8.99 -0.69
N LEU A 186 3.36 8.35 -1.68
CA LEU A 186 4.47 8.88 -2.48
C LEU A 186 4.09 9.05 -3.96
N ILE A 187 4.73 10.00 -4.64
CA ILE A 187 4.67 10.17 -6.11
C ILE A 187 6.05 10.17 -6.76
N ASP A 188 7.09 10.28 -5.97
CA ASP A 188 8.50 10.23 -6.38
C ASP A 188 9.27 9.52 -5.26
N PRO A 189 9.34 8.17 -5.32
CA PRO A 189 9.92 7.39 -4.25
C PRO A 189 11.42 7.63 -4.11
N PRO A 190 11.91 7.95 -2.91
CA PRO A 190 13.33 8.13 -2.66
C PRO A 190 14.10 6.83 -2.83
N ARG A 191 15.42 6.96 -3.15
CA ARG A 191 16.34 5.83 -3.36
C ARG A 191 17.54 5.91 -2.44
N GLY A 192 18.29 4.80 -2.34
CA GLY A 192 19.51 4.68 -1.53
C GLY A 192 19.28 5.11 -0.08
N ASP A 193 20.23 5.84 0.48
CA ASP A 193 20.17 6.33 1.87
C ASP A 193 18.92 7.15 2.20
N ALA A 194 18.36 7.84 1.21
CA ALA A 194 17.13 8.61 1.43
C ALA A 194 15.92 7.69 1.63
N ALA A 195 15.88 6.54 0.96
CA ALA A 195 14.84 5.54 1.16
C ALA A 195 14.92 4.95 2.58
N VAL A 196 16.12 4.63 3.04
CA VAL A 196 16.36 4.10 4.39
C VAL A 196 16.01 5.14 5.46
N ARG A 197 16.38 6.41 5.27
CA ARG A 197 15.98 7.48 6.20
C ARG A 197 14.47 7.65 6.30
N LEU A 198 13.76 7.53 5.17
CA LEU A 198 12.29 7.58 5.21
C LEU A 198 11.71 6.39 5.99
N TRP A 199 12.29 5.19 5.81
CA TRP A 199 11.91 4.01 6.58
C TRP A 199 12.10 4.22 8.09
N GLN A 200 13.27 4.71 8.49
CA GLN A 200 13.57 5.01 9.90
C GLN A 200 12.62 6.06 10.50
N ASN A 201 12.31 7.11 9.73
CA ASN A 201 11.36 8.13 10.17
C ASN A 201 9.93 7.55 10.34
N LEU A 202 9.51 6.69 9.41
CA LEU A 202 8.19 6.07 9.47
C LEU A 202 8.08 5.10 10.64
N THR A 203 9.08 4.23 10.81
CA THR A 203 9.09 3.25 11.90
C THR A 203 9.28 3.89 13.26
N GLY A 204 9.90 5.07 13.34
CA GLY A 204 9.95 5.89 14.54
C GLY A 204 8.56 6.31 15.07
N TRP A 205 7.52 6.32 14.22
CA TRP A 205 6.15 6.59 14.67
C TRP A 205 5.58 5.49 15.55
N LEU A 206 6.09 4.27 15.44
CA LEU A 206 5.64 3.14 16.27
C LEU A 206 5.88 3.38 17.77
N GLU A 207 6.80 4.28 18.12
CA GLU A 207 7.04 4.70 19.49
C GLU A 207 5.94 5.63 20.05
N PHE A 208 5.07 6.15 19.18
CA PHE A 208 4.04 7.15 19.52
C PHE A 208 2.62 6.61 19.26
N PRO A 209 2.05 5.78 20.13
CA PRO A 209 0.79 5.06 19.88
C PRO A 209 -0.44 5.98 19.71
N HIS A 210 -0.31 7.27 20.01
CA HIS A 210 -1.35 8.28 19.86
C HIS A 210 -1.05 9.31 18.76
N LEU A 211 -0.06 9.05 17.92
CA LEU A 211 0.21 9.85 16.72
C LEU A 211 -0.51 9.23 15.53
N TYR A 212 -1.69 9.74 15.20
CA TYR A 212 -2.55 9.14 14.18
C TYR A 212 -2.34 9.69 12.78
N GLU A 213 -1.99 10.97 12.64
CA GLU A 213 -1.91 11.60 11.32
C GLU A 213 -0.92 12.79 11.29
N VAL A 214 -0.09 12.83 10.23
CA VAL A 214 0.67 14.00 9.82
C VAL A 214 0.52 14.18 8.31
N GLN A 215 0.02 15.33 7.87
CA GLN A 215 -0.22 15.61 6.46
C GLN A 215 0.57 16.82 5.98
N ARG A 216 1.03 16.75 4.73
CA ARG A 216 1.60 17.90 4.03
C ARG A 216 0.56 18.45 3.06
N PRO A 217 0.17 19.73 3.17
CA PRO A 217 -0.71 20.38 2.19
C PRO A 217 -0.10 20.31 0.79
N LYS A 218 -0.91 19.95 -0.20
CA LYS A 218 -0.50 19.94 -1.61
C LYS A 218 -0.62 21.36 -2.16
N ARG A 219 0.47 21.88 -2.72
CA ARG A 219 0.50 23.14 -3.46
C ARG A 219 0.04 22.90 -4.90
N PRO A 220 -0.33 23.94 -5.69
CA PRO A 220 -0.70 23.77 -7.10
C PRO A 220 0.33 23.00 -7.93
N ALA A 221 1.63 23.27 -7.76
CA ALA A 221 2.70 22.53 -8.44
C ALA A 221 2.73 21.04 -8.06
N ASP A 222 2.40 20.69 -6.82
CA ASP A 222 2.34 19.30 -6.38
C ASP A 222 1.16 18.57 -7.07
N ILE A 223 0.03 19.25 -7.25
CA ILE A 223 -1.14 18.70 -7.95
C ILE A 223 -0.81 18.44 -9.44
N GLU A 224 -0.08 19.36 -10.08
CA GLU A 224 0.37 19.20 -11.46
C GLU A 224 1.37 18.03 -11.59
N ALA A 225 2.32 17.93 -10.67
CA ALA A 225 3.26 16.81 -10.62
C ALA A 225 2.55 15.46 -10.45
N ILE A 226 1.55 15.38 -9.56
CA ILE A 226 0.72 14.19 -9.36
C ILE A 226 -0.02 13.82 -10.66
N ALA A 227 -0.67 14.80 -11.32
CA ALA A 227 -1.41 14.57 -12.55
C ALA A 227 -0.48 14.06 -13.68
N THR A 228 0.73 14.62 -13.78
CA THR A 228 1.75 14.20 -14.74
C THR A 228 2.22 12.77 -14.46
N THR A 229 2.59 12.48 -13.22
CA THR A 229 3.08 11.15 -12.79
C THR A 229 2.04 10.06 -13.07
N PHE A 230 0.76 10.35 -12.86
CA PHE A 230 -0.31 9.36 -13.04
C PHE A 230 -1.05 9.47 -14.37
N SER A 231 -0.55 10.23 -15.33
CA SER A 231 -1.22 10.44 -16.63
C SER A 231 -1.48 9.13 -17.38
N ALA A 232 -0.51 8.23 -17.41
CA ALA A 232 -0.65 6.92 -18.06
C ALA A 232 -1.79 6.11 -17.43
N TYR A 233 -1.80 6.00 -16.11
CA TYR A 233 -2.86 5.35 -15.35
C TYR A 233 -4.23 5.99 -15.59
N LEU A 234 -4.32 7.32 -15.53
CA LEU A 234 -5.59 8.04 -15.73
C LEU A 234 -6.19 7.79 -17.12
N ASN A 235 -5.32 7.63 -18.14
CA ASN A 235 -5.73 7.32 -19.51
C ASN A 235 -6.07 5.83 -19.71
N ALA A 236 -5.41 4.94 -18.97
CA ALA A 236 -5.63 3.49 -19.09
C ALA A 236 -6.90 3.02 -18.40
N ARG A 237 -7.32 3.69 -17.31
CA ARG A 237 -8.47 3.25 -16.54
C ARG A 237 -9.76 3.37 -17.34
N ASP A 238 -10.53 2.30 -17.36
CA ASP A 238 -11.85 2.22 -17.99
C ASP A 238 -12.97 1.87 -16.97
N TRP A 239 -12.69 2.10 -15.69
CA TRP A 239 -13.62 1.97 -14.57
C TRP A 239 -13.90 3.33 -13.92
N PHE A 240 -15.04 3.42 -13.25
CA PHE A 240 -15.40 4.63 -12.51
C PHE A 240 -14.85 4.61 -11.09
N THR A 241 -14.43 5.79 -10.61
CA THR A 241 -14.03 6.03 -9.22
C THR A 241 -14.99 7.02 -8.57
N ILE A 242 -14.81 7.29 -7.27
CA ILE A 242 -15.59 8.31 -6.55
C ILE A 242 -15.44 9.69 -7.21
N THR A 243 -14.26 9.96 -7.81
CA THR A 243 -13.93 11.25 -8.42
C THR A 243 -14.35 11.40 -9.89
N ASN A 244 -14.60 10.28 -10.61
CA ASN A 244 -15.03 10.28 -12.00
C ASN A 244 -16.32 9.46 -12.18
N ARG A 245 -17.34 9.77 -11.43
CA ARG A 245 -18.68 9.19 -11.61
C ARG A 245 -19.15 9.46 -13.03
N ALA A 246 -19.90 8.49 -13.58
CA ALA A 246 -20.60 8.72 -14.85
C ALA A 246 -21.50 9.95 -14.73
N PRO A 247 -21.66 10.73 -15.82
CA PRO A 247 -22.56 11.88 -15.86
C PRO A 247 -24.00 11.47 -15.58
#